data_c592e32f219c89d81f8b0a66b920215c
#
_entry.id   c592e32f219c89d81f8b0a66b920215c
#
_cell.length_a   1.000
_cell.length_b   1.000
_cell.length_c   1.000
_cell.angle_alpha   90.00
_cell.angle_beta   90.00
_cell.angle_gamma   90.00
#
_symmetry.space_group_name_H-M   'P 1'
#
loop_
_entity.id
_entity.type
_entity.pdbx_description
1 polymer ?
#
loop_
_entity_poly.entity_id
_entity_poly.type
_entity_poly.pdbx_seq_one_letter_code
_entity_poly.pdbx_strand_id
1 'polypeptide(L)'
;MIYNKDIALKTAELLLKIKAVKLSPKELFTWASGIKSPIYCDNRITLSYPEIRTFIRQHFVKAIEDSNFEPEAISGVATGGIAQGVLVAQELGLPFSYVRSEKKEHGLTNQIEGEVRDGQRIVVVEDLISTGGSSLGAVKALRAAGCNVKGMMAIFTYNLPKAEKAFKDDDCTLITLTDYDHLIQKALEIGFISQDDIKVLQDFKKSLS
;
A
#
# COMPACT_ATOMS: atom_id res chain seq x y z
N MET A 1 -10.55 -1.94 -0.69
CA MET A 1 -11.21 -3.29 -0.61
C MET A 1 -10.12 -4.34 -0.43
N ILE A 2 -10.30 -5.28 0.53
CA ILE A 2 -9.41 -6.44 0.69
C ILE A 2 -9.59 -7.38 -0.50
N TYR A 3 -8.46 -7.85 -1.07
CA TYR A 3 -8.46 -8.80 -2.18
C TYR A 3 -9.11 -10.13 -1.79
N ASN A 4 -8.64 -10.73 -0.69
CA ASN A 4 -9.12 -12.02 -0.19
C ASN A 4 -8.84 -12.13 1.31
N LYS A 5 -9.77 -12.67 2.08
CA LYS A 5 -9.68 -12.74 3.55
C LYS A 5 -8.51 -13.62 4.03
N ASP A 6 -8.34 -14.79 3.42
CA ASP A 6 -7.26 -15.72 3.84
C ASP A 6 -5.89 -15.14 3.53
N ILE A 7 -5.77 -14.48 2.37
CA ILE A 7 -4.56 -13.75 1.98
C ILE A 7 -4.31 -12.58 2.94
N ALA A 8 -5.36 -11.87 3.38
CA ALA A 8 -5.22 -10.77 4.31
C ALA A 8 -4.69 -11.23 5.67
N LEU A 9 -5.22 -12.31 6.21
CA LEU A 9 -4.73 -12.89 7.46
C LEU A 9 -3.30 -13.44 7.31
N LYS A 10 -2.98 -14.07 6.17
CA LYS A 10 -1.62 -14.57 5.93
C LYS A 10 -0.61 -13.43 5.74
N THR A 11 -0.97 -12.39 5.01
CA THR A 11 -0.13 -11.19 4.86
C THR A 11 0.13 -10.55 6.22
N ALA A 12 -0.91 -10.38 7.05
CA ALA A 12 -0.79 -9.84 8.40
C ALA A 12 0.19 -10.66 9.26
N GLU A 13 0.07 -11.99 9.25
CA GLU A 13 0.99 -12.90 9.96
C GLU A 13 2.45 -12.70 9.52
N LEU A 14 2.68 -12.63 8.20
CA LEU A 14 4.02 -12.45 7.64
C LEU A 14 4.64 -11.11 8.05
N LEU A 15 3.85 -10.02 7.98
CA LEU A 15 4.31 -8.69 8.38
C LEU A 15 4.66 -8.59 9.87
N LEU A 16 3.86 -9.24 10.74
CA LEU A 16 4.13 -9.31 12.18
C LEU A 16 5.40 -10.14 12.46
N LYS A 17 5.53 -11.32 11.82
CA LYS A 17 6.66 -12.22 11.99
C LYS A 17 8.02 -11.57 11.72
N ILE A 18 8.12 -10.77 10.67
CA ILE A 18 9.37 -10.07 10.29
C ILE A 18 9.50 -8.69 10.94
N LYS A 19 8.54 -8.31 11.78
CA LYS A 19 8.48 -6.99 12.43
C LYS A 19 8.42 -5.82 11.44
N ALA A 20 7.91 -6.04 10.23
CA ALA A 20 7.54 -4.98 9.31
C ALA A 20 6.38 -4.15 9.90
N VAL A 21 5.48 -4.82 10.61
CA VAL A 21 4.51 -4.16 11.49
C VAL A 21 4.82 -4.55 12.93
N LYS A 22 4.87 -3.53 13.81
CA LYS A 22 5.09 -3.67 15.23
C LYS A 22 3.89 -3.11 15.98
N LEU A 23 3.41 -3.85 16.98
CA LEU A 23 2.34 -3.41 17.88
C LEU A 23 2.92 -3.23 19.28
N SER A 24 2.68 -2.09 19.90
CA SER A 24 3.11 -1.76 21.26
C SER A 24 2.06 -0.91 21.96
N PRO A 25 0.95 -1.52 22.42
CA PRO A 25 -0.15 -0.79 23.07
C PRO A 25 0.24 -0.11 24.38
N LYS A 26 1.27 -0.64 25.07
CA LYS A 26 1.75 -0.14 26.38
C LYS A 26 2.84 0.91 26.24
N GLU A 27 3.69 0.79 25.21
CA GLU A 27 4.81 1.70 24.95
C GLU A 27 4.67 2.27 23.53
N LEU A 28 4.02 3.42 23.41
CA LEU A 28 3.66 3.98 22.12
C LEU A 28 4.89 4.44 21.34
N PHE A 29 4.89 4.15 20.05
CA PHE A 29 5.82 4.76 19.08
C PHE A 29 5.51 6.24 18.90
N THR A 30 6.50 7.01 18.48
CA THR A 30 6.30 8.39 18.03
C THR A 30 6.56 8.44 16.53
N TRP A 31 5.53 8.75 15.73
CA TRP A 31 5.68 8.94 14.30
C TRP A 31 6.42 10.25 13.98
N ALA A 32 6.93 10.37 12.75
CA ALA A 32 7.61 11.61 12.31
C ALA A 32 6.71 12.86 12.42
N SER A 33 5.39 12.69 12.35
CA SER A 33 4.40 13.74 12.59
C SER A 33 4.22 14.13 14.06
N GLY A 34 4.89 13.44 15.00
CA GLY A 34 4.73 13.61 16.44
C GLY A 34 3.57 12.81 17.07
N ILE A 35 2.76 12.12 16.26
CA ILE A 35 1.64 11.31 16.75
C ILE A 35 2.16 10.13 17.57
N LYS A 36 1.59 9.95 18.78
CA LYS A 36 1.81 8.75 19.59
C LYS A 36 0.95 7.61 19.07
N SER A 37 1.57 6.50 18.71
CA SER A 37 0.91 5.39 18.01
C SER A 37 1.25 4.03 18.63
N PRO A 38 0.27 3.15 18.86
CA PRO A 38 0.50 1.79 19.29
C PRO A 38 0.96 0.87 18.13
N ILE A 39 1.06 1.40 16.92
CA ILE A 39 1.50 0.67 15.73
C ILE A 39 2.59 1.44 14.98
N TYR A 40 3.57 0.70 14.49
CA TYR A 40 4.56 1.19 13.53
C TYR A 40 4.62 0.23 12.35
N CYS A 41 4.52 0.76 11.14
CA CYS A 41 4.54 -0.01 9.90
C CYS A 41 5.66 0.48 8.97
N ASP A 42 6.51 -0.45 8.55
CA ASP A 42 7.52 -0.26 7.51
C ASP A 42 7.54 -1.48 6.59
N ASN A 43 6.70 -1.45 5.58
CA ASN A 43 6.58 -2.57 4.63
C ASN A 43 7.82 -2.77 3.76
N ARG A 44 8.74 -1.80 3.70
CA ARG A 44 10.01 -1.92 2.96
C ARG A 44 10.89 -3.04 3.53
N ILE A 45 10.72 -3.40 4.81
CA ILE A 45 11.40 -4.54 5.44
C ILE A 45 11.10 -5.85 4.68
N THR A 46 9.92 -5.99 4.05
CA THR A 46 9.55 -7.16 3.25
C THR A 46 10.54 -7.46 2.13
N LEU A 47 11.24 -6.44 1.62
CA LEU A 47 12.22 -6.57 0.54
C LEU A 47 13.44 -7.42 0.94
N SER A 48 13.77 -7.47 2.23
CA SER A 48 14.88 -8.25 2.77
C SER A 48 14.55 -9.74 2.97
N TYR A 49 13.28 -10.13 2.78
CA TYR A 49 12.81 -11.51 2.95
C TYR A 49 12.30 -12.06 1.62
N PRO A 50 13.12 -12.84 0.87
CA PRO A 50 12.78 -13.29 -0.48
C PRO A 50 11.45 -14.03 -0.58
N GLU A 51 11.13 -14.88 0.40
CA GLU A 51 9.87 -15.64 0.42
C GLU A 51 8.65 -14.72 0.57
N ILE A 52 8.74 -13.71 1.47
CA ILE A 52 7.65 -12.76 1.72
C ILE A 52 7.51 -11.81 0.54
N ARG A 53 8.60 -11.32 0.00
CA ARG A 53 8.63 -10.50 -1.22
C ARG A 53 7.99 -11.23 -2.40
N THR A 54 8.28 -12.52 -2.56
CA THR A 54 7.68 -13.38 -3.59
C THR A 54 6.18 -13.56 -3.34
N PHE A 55 5.78 -13.84 -2.10
CA PHE A 55 4.37 -13.95 -1.72
C PHE A 55 3.59 -12.68 -2.07
N ILE A 56 4.10 -11.50 -1.70
CA ILE A 56 3.45 -10.21 -2.00
C ILE A 56 3.32 -10.01 -3.51
N ARG A 57 4.41 -10.21 -4.27
CA ARG A 57 4.40 -10.10 -5.73
C ARG A 57 3.34 -11.00 -6.36
N GLN A 58 3.33 -12.29 -6.02
CA GLN A 58 2.39 -13.27 -6.58
C GLN A 58 0.93 -12.89 -6.32
N HIS A 59 0.63 -12.40 -5.11
CA HIS A 59 -0.74 -12.00 -4.79
C HIS A 59 -1.14 -10.65 -5.38
N PHE A 60 -0.21 -9.74 -5.62
CA PHE A 60 -0.49 -8.55 -6.42
C PHE A 60 -0.79 -8.92 -7.87
N VAL A 61 0.03 -9.78 -8.49
CA VAL A 61 -0.20 -10.27 -9.86
C VAL A 61 -1.57 -10.94 -9.94
N LYS A 62 -1.86 -11.87 -9.04
CA LYS A 62 -3.15 -12.57 -9.02
C LYS A 62 -4.33 -11.63 -8.83
N ALA A 63 -4.22 -10.64 -7.93
CA ALA A 63 -5.27 -9.64 -7.72
C ALA A 63 -5.48 -8.73 -8.96
N ILE A 64 -4.43 -8.44 -9.73
CA ILE A 64 -4.52 -7.72 -10.99
C ILE A 64 -5.20 -8.58 -12.06
N GLU A 65 -4.83 -9.86 -12.19
CA GLU A 65 -5.44 -10.80 -13.14
C GLU A 65 -6.92 -11.06 -12.85
N ASP A 66 -7.30 -11.13 -11.56
CA ASP A 66 -8.70 -11.33 -11.14
C ASP A 66 -9.53 -10.03 -11.25
N SER A 67 -8.87 -8.88 -11.47
CA SER A 67 -9.53 -7.60 -11.70
C SER A 67 -9.81 -7.36 -13.19
N ASN A 68 -10.68 -6.40 -13.49
CA ASN A 68 -10.89 -5.92 -14.86
C ASN A 68 -9.93 -4.76 -15.21
N PHE A 69 -8.74 -4.71 -14.61
CA PHE A 69 -7.82 -3.59 -14.83
C PHE A 69 -7.08 -3.66 -16.16
N GLU A 70 -6.72 -4.86 -16.61
CA GLU A 70 -6.01 -5.10 -17.88
C GLU A 70 -4.88 -4.08 -18.14
N PRO A 71 -3.88 -3.96 -17.23
CA PRO A 71 -2.86 -2.94 -17.36
C PRO A 71 -1.96 -3.16 -18.58
N GLU A 72 -1.48 -2.06 -19.15
CA GLU A 72 -0.41 -2.02 -20.17
C GLU A 72 0.92 -1.57 -19.57
N ALA A 73 0.90 -1.06 -18.32
CA ALA A 73 2.09 -0.73 -17.54
C ALA A 73 1.77 -0.72 -16.05
N ILE A 74 2.82 -0.85 -15.24
CA ILE A 74 2.77 -0.71 -13.79
C ILE A 74 3.50 0.58 -13.40
N SER A 75 2.98 1.30 -12.40
CA SER A 75 3.65 2.48 -11.85
C SER A 75 3.76 2.38 -10.34
N GLY A 76 4.96 2.51 -9.79
CA GLY A 76 5.18 2.52 -8.34
C GLY A 76 5.02 3.92 -7.74
N VAL A 77 4.52 4.01 -6.52
CA VAL A 77 4.60 5.25 -5.73
C VAL A 77 5.94 5.30 -5.01
N ALA A 78 6.71 6.34 -5.25
CA ALA A 78 7.99 6.49 -4.56
C ALA A 78 7.77 6.84 -3.06
N THR A 79 8.50 6.18 -2.17
CA THR A 79 9.61 5.27 -2.42
C THR A 79 9.20 3.80 -2.22
N GLY A 80 8.22 3.52 -1.34
CA GLY A 80 7.88 2.17 -0.89
C GLY A 80 7.31 1.27 -1.98
N GLY A 81 6.56 1.83 -2.93
CA GLY A 81 5.93 1.09 -4.03
C GLY A 81 6.87 0.75 -5.20
N ILE A 82 8.08 1.36 -5.27
CA ILE A 82 8.96 1.15 -6.43
C ILE A 82 9.40 -0.31 -6.57
N ALA A 83 9.99 -0.87 -5.55
CA ALA A 83 10.58 -2.21 -5.64
C ALA A 83 9.52 -3.29 -5.89
N GLN A 84 8.39 -3.23 -5.18
CA GLN A 84 7.27 -4.15 -5.41
C GLN A 84 6.66 -3.95 -6.80
N GLY A 85 6.52 -2.70 -7.24
CA GLY A 85 6.02 -2.39 -8.58
C GLY A 85 6.89 -2.96 -9.70
N VAL A 86 8.22 -2.85 -9.58
CA VAL A 86 9.17 -3.48 -10.54
C VAL A 86 8.98 -4.99 -10.58
N LEU A 87 8.85 -5.64 -9.43
CA LEU A 87 8.68 -7.10 -9.37
C LEU A 87 7.36 -7.55 -10.00
N VAL A 88 6.28 -6.79 -9.79
CA VAL A 88 4.97 -7.04 -10.42
C VAL A 88 5.04 -6.84 -11.94
N ALA A 89 5.64 -5.72 -12.37
CA ALA A 89 5.82 -5.42 -13.80
C ALA A 89 6.62 -6.51 -14.51
N GLN A 90 7.72 -6.97 -13.89
CA GLN A 90 8.55 -8.05 -14.42
C GLN A 90 7.77 -9.36 -14.58
N GLU A 91 6.96 -9.73 -13.59
CA GLU A 91 6.15 -10.97 -13.64
C GLU A 91 5.09 -10.91 -14.73
N LEU A 92 4.46 -9.74 -14.90
CA LEU A 92 3.45 -9.52 -15.94
C LEU A 92 4.05 -9.26 -17.34
N GLY A 93 5.37 -9.09 -17.46
CA GLY A 93 6.03 -8.72 -18.71
C GLY A 93 5.66 -7.30 -19.19
N LEU A 94 5.36 -6.39 -18.27
CA LEU A 94 4.89 -5.03 -18.57
C LEU A 94 5.96 -3.96 -18.32
N PRO A 95 5.91 -2.82 -19.04
CA PRO A 95 6.70 -1.63 -18.72
C PRO A 95 6.48 -1.14 -17.30
N PHE A 96 7.51 -0.48 -16.73
CA PHE A 96 7.45 0.10 -15.40
C PHE A 96 7.84 1.57 -15.40
N SER A 97 7.14 2.35 -14.59
CA SER A 97 7.47 3.72 -14.22
C SER A 97 7.28 3.92 -12.72
N TYR A 98 7.72 5.04 -12.17
CA TYR A 98 7.34 5.41 -10.79
C TYR A 98 7.09 6.91 -10.65
N VAL A 99 6.28 7.28 -9.68
CA VAL A 99 5.91 8.67 -9.40
C VAL A 99 6.56 9.13 -8.11
N ARG A 100 7.30 10.24 -8.16
CA ARG A 100 7.93 10.88 -7.00
C ARG A 100 6.93 11.73 -6.23
N SER A 101 7.15 11.87 -4.92
CA SER A 101 6.32 12.72 -4.05
C SER A 101 6.44 14.20 -4.40
N GLU A 102 7.61 14.64 -4.87
CA GLU A 102 7.91 16.04 -5.18
C GLU A 102 8.34 16.23 -6.63
N LYS A 103 7.99 17.40 -7.19
CA LYS A 103 8.52 17.84 -8.49
C LYS A 103 10.00 18.19 -8.36
N LYS A 104 10.80 17.94 -9.41
CA LYS A 104 12.19 18.44 -9.46
C LYS A 104 12.17 19.97 -9.50
N GLU A 105 12.99 20.62 -8.68
CA GLU A 105 13.14 22.08 -8.68
C GLU A 105 13.83 22.58 -9.95
N HIS A 106 14.62 21.73 -10.63
CA HIS A 106 15.38 22.07 -11.82
C HIS A 106 15.22 20.99 -12.91
N GLY A 107 14.97 21.42 -14.16
CA GLY A 107 14.80 20.55 -15.33
C GLY A 107 13.35 20.31 -15.72
N LEU A 108 13.09 19.33 -16.59
CA LEU A 108 11.75 18.95 -16.98
C LEU A 108 10.96 18.58 -15.71
N THR A 109 9.86 19.30 -15.46
CA THR A 109 9.04 19.28 -14.24
C THR A 109 8.27 17.98 -14.04
N ASN A 110 8.83 16.85 -14.48
CA ASN A 110 8.15 15.57 -14.49
C ASN A 110 8.31 14.87 -13.14
N GLN A 111 7.18 14.56 -12.49
CA GLN A 111 7.16 13.71 -11.30
C GLN A 111 7.29 12.23 -11.64
N ILE A 112 7.07 11.86 -12.91
CA ILE A 112 7.10 10.48 -13.40
C ILE A 112 8.50 10.18 -13.92
N GLU A 113 9.10 9.12 -13.44
CA GLU A 113 10.35 8.57 -13.91
C GLU A 113 10.05 7.26 -14.67
N GLY A 114 10.63 7.14 -15.86
CA GLY A 114 10.26 6.15 -16.86
C GLY A 114 9.38 6.77 -17.94
N GLU A 115 9.00 5.96 -18.93
CA GLU A 115 8.17 6.38 -20.05
C GLU A 115 6.72 5.97 -19.82
N VAL A 116 5.79 6.89 -20.03
CA VAL A 116 4.35 6.64 -20.06
C VAL A 116 3.74 7.24 -21.32
N ARG A 117 2.62 6.69 -21.81
CA ARG A 117 1.97 7.11 -23.05
C ARG A 117 0.54 7.56 -22.78
N ASP A 118 0.07 8.50 -23.59
CA ASP A 118 -1.32 8.94 -23.57
C ASP A 118 -2.29 7.78 -23.79
N GLY A 119 -3.35 7.72 -23.00
CA GLY A 119 -4.33 6.64 -23.00
C GLY A 119 -3.87 5.32 -22.37
N GLN A 120 -2.59 5.17 -21.98
CA GLN A 120 -2.03 3.92 -21.46
C GLN A 120 -2.73 3.50 -20.15
N ARG A 121 -3.23 2.25 -20.10
CA ARG A 121 -3.84 1.69 -18.89
C ARG A 121 -2.76 1.34 -17.87
N ILE A 122 -2.81 1.97 -16.69
CA ILE A 122 -1.81 1.81 -15.63
C ILE A 122 -2.47 1.30 -14.34
N VAL A 123 -1.86 0.31 -13.72
CA VAL A 123 -2.11 -0.05 -12.32
C VAL A 123 -0.98 0.52 -11.46
N VAL A 124 -1.36 1.21 -10.39
CA VAL A 124 -0.43 1.81 -9.44
C VAL A 124 -0.14 0.83 -8.30
N VAL A 125 1.12 0.75 -7.86
CA VAL A 125 1.56 -0.10 -6.74
C VAL A 125 2.11 0.79 -5.62
N GLU A 126 1.63 0.53 -4.41
CA GLU A 126 2.02 1.22 -3.18
C GLU A 126 2.35 0.19 -2.08
N ASP A 127 3.09 0.57 -1.06
CA ASP A 127 3.36 -0.29 0.09
C ASP A 127 2.36 -0.07 1.25
N LEU A 128 1.94 1.18 1.47
CA LEU A 128 1.13 1.57 2.63
C LEU A 128 0.14 2.69 2.30
N ILE A 129 -1.13 2.49 2.61
CA ILE A 129 -2.15 3.54 2.57
C ILE A 129 -2.51 3.97 4.00
N SER A 130 -2.21 5.23 4.33
CA SER A 130 -2.68 5.88 5.54
C SER A 130 -3.93 6.72 5.23
N THR A 131 -3.77 8.00 4.91
CA THR A 131 -4.86 8.89 4.48
C THR A 131 -5.07 8.92 2.96
N GLY A 132 -4.19 8.31 2.19
CA GLY A 132 -4.25 8.24 0.73
C GLY A 132 -3.70 9.46 -0.02
N GLY A 133 -3.30 10.53 0.68
CA GLY A 133 -2.92 11.79 0.03
C GLY A 133 -1.75 11.67 -0.95
N SER A 134 -0.63 11.08 -0.54
CA SER A 134 0.54 10.86 -1.41
C SER A 134 0.24 9.90 -2.56
N SER A 135 -0.46 8.82 -2.25
CA SER A 135 -0.80 7.78 -3.22
C SER A 135 -1.74 8.30 -4.31
N LEU A 136 -2.76 9.08 -3.94
CA LEU A 136 -3.65 9.74 -4.89
C LEU A 136 -2.95 10.89 -5.63
N GLY A 137 -1.94 11.51 -5.03
CA GLY A 137 -1.06 12.45 -5.73
C GLY A 137 -0.37 11.81 -6.93
N ALA A 138 0.09 10.56 -6.78
CA ALA A 138 0.68 9.79 -7.89
C ALA A 138 -0.36 9.47 -8.97
N VAL A 139 -1.58 9.10 -8.61
CA VAL A 139 -2.69 8.87 -9.55
C VAL A 139 -2.97 10.14 -10.36
N LYS A 140 -3.05 11.30 -9.70
CA LYS A 140 -3.29 12.60 -10.36
C LYS A 140 -2.15 12.96 -11.31
N ALA A 141 -0.90 12.71 -10.94
CA ALA A 141 0.25 12.97 -11.82
C ALA A 141 0.21 12.09 -13.09
N LEU A 142 -0.13 10.81 -12.97
CA LEU A 142 -0.29 9.91 -14.11
C LEU A 142 -1.46 10.31 -15.01
N ARG A 143 -2.61 10.66 -14.43
CA ARG A 143 -3.77 11.16 -15.18
C ARG A 143 -3.47 12.49 -15.89
N ALA A 144 -2.73 13.38 -15.25
CA ALA A 144 -2.28 14.63 -15.85
C ALA A 144 -1.30 14.42 -17.04
N ALA A 145 -0.58 13.29 -17.05
CA ALA A 145 0.24 12.84 -18.18
C ALA A 145 -0.54 12.07 -19.25
N GLY A 146 -1.88 12.09 -19.19
CA GLY A 146 -2.77 11.43 -20.16
C GLY A 146 -3.05 9.96 -19.90
N CYS A 147 -2.49 9.35 -18.83
CA CYS A 147 -2.67 7.92 -18.56
C CYS A 147 -4.07 7.60 -18.05
N ASN A 148 -4.54 6.39 -18.38
CA ASN A 148 -5.77 5.82 -17.85
C ASN A 148 -5.44 4.95 -16.62
N VAL A 149 -5.49 5.54 -15.41
CA VAL A 149 -5.24 4.82 -14.16
C VAL A 149 -6.44 3.95 -13.82
N LYS A 150 -6.25 2.62 -13.86
CA LYS A 150 -7.29 1.60 -13.66
C LYS A 150 -7.57 1.31 -12.18
N GLY A 151 -6.57 1.47 -11.34
CA GLY A 151 -6.67 1.27 -9.90
C GLY A 151 -5.30 1.23 -9.22
N MET A 152 -5.33 0.96 -7.93
CA MET A 152 -4.14 0.88 -7.09
C MET A 152 -4.13 -0.40 -6.27
N MET A 153 -2.95 -1.04 -6.20
CA MET A 153 -2.65 -2.15 -5.30
C MET A 153 -1.79 -1.66 -4.14
N ALA A 154 -2.11 -2.07 -2.91
CA ALA A 154 -1.24 -1.80 -1.76
C ALA A 154 -1.09 -3.03 -0.85
N ILE A 155 0.06 -3.13 -0.16
CA ILE A 155 0.28 -4.24 0.78
C ILE A 155 -0.65 -4.08 1.98
N PHE A 156 -0.69 -2.88 2.55
CA PHE A 156 -1.40 -2.59 3.80
C PHE A 156 -2.16 -1.26 3.72
N THR A 157 -3.33 -1.23 4.37
CA THR A 157 -4.06 0.02 4.63
C THR A 157 -4.49 0.09 6.10
N TYR A 158 -4.46 1.30 6.67
CA TYR A 158 -5.10 1.56 7.96
C TYR A 158 -6.63 1.50 7.88
N ASN A 159 -7.18 1.47 6.67
CA ASN A 159 -8.62 1.44 6.41
C ASN A 159 -9.35 2.58 7.14
N LEU A 160 -8.84 3.81 6.96
CA LEU A 160 -9.42 5.02 7.57
C LEU A 160 -10.56 5.54 6.68
N PRO A 161 -11.68 6.00 7.27
CA PRO A 161 -12.80 6.59 6.51
C PRO A 161 -12.37 7.72 5.59
N LYS A 162 -11.39 8.52 6.02
CA LYS A 162 -10.81 9.59 5.19
C LYS A 162 -10.13 9.07 3.92
N ALA A 163 -9.41 7.94 4.01
CA ALA A 163 -8.80 7.31 2.84
C ALA A 163 -9.87 6.73 1.91
N GLU A 164 -10.85 6.00 2.45
CA GLU A 164 -11.95 5.44 1.67
C GLU A 164 -12.68 6.52 0.88
N LYS A 165 -13.03 7.64 1.57
CA LYS A 165 -13.66 8.79 0.93
C LYS A 165 -12.77 9.37 -0.17
N ALA A 166 -11.48 9.59 0.08
CA ALA A 166 -10.56 10.19 -0.88
C ALA A 166 -10.40 9.32 -2.14
N PHE A 167 -10.26 8.00 -2.00
CA PHE A 167 -10.19 7.07 -3.12
C PHE A 167 -11.49 7.03 -3.93
N LYS A 168 -12.64 7.10 -3.26
CA LYS A 168 -13.95 7.18 -3.92
C LYS A 168 -14.13 8.50 -4.67
N ASP A 169 -13.79 9.62 -4.05
CA ASP A 169 -13.89 10.95 -4.66
C ASP A 169 -12.98 11.10 -5.90
N ASP A 170 -11.81 10.46 -5.87
CA ASP A 170 -10.85 10.44 -6.98
C ASP A 170 -11.14 9.30 -8.00
N ASP A 171 -12.24 8.58 -7.89
CA ASP A 171 -12.60 7.44 -8.75
C ASP A 171 -11.39 6.49 -8.97
N CYS A 172 -10.75 6.08 -7.88
CA CYS A 172 -9.62 5.18 -7.90
C CYS A 172 -9.90 3.94 -7.07
N THR A 173 -10.09 2.80 -7.73
CA THR A 173 -10.28 1.51 -7.05
C THR A 173 -9.00 1.13 -6.30
N LEU A 174 -9.11 0.91 -4.99
CA LEU A 174 -8.03 0.42 -4.14
C LEU A 174 -8.26 -1.05 -3.78
N ILE A 175 -7.29 -1.90 -4.07
CA ILE A 175 -7.23 -3.31 -3.64
C ILE A 175 -6.00 -3.48 -2.74
N THR A 176 -6.18 -4.10 -1.55
CA THR A 176 -5.09 -4.29 -0.60
C THR A 176 -4.96 -5.75 -0.20
N LEU A 177 -3.73 -6.19 0.09
CA LEU A 177 -3.48 -7.56 0.54
C LEU A 177 -3.90 -7.76 2.00
N THR A 178 -3.72 -6.73 2.84
CA THR A 178 -4.21 -6.75 4.23
C THR A 178 -4.58 -5.34 4.70
N ASP A 179 -5.20 -5.26 5.86
CA ASP A 179 -5.56 -4.01 6.51
C ASP A 179 -5.36 -4.08 8.03
N TYR A 180 -5.65 -2.96 8.70
CA TYR A 180 -5.53 -2.83 10.14
C TYR A 180 -6.37 -3.85 10.90
N ASP A 181 -7.59 -4.10 10.47
CA ASP A 181 -8.52 -4.97 11.20
C ASP A 181 -8.08 -6.44 11.12
N HIS A 182 -7.69 -6.92 9.93
CA HIS A 182 -7.12 -8.26 9.75
C HIS A 182 -5.79 -8.43 10.49
N LEU A 183 -4.97 -7.35 10.55
CA LEU A 183 -3.72 -7.35 11.30
C LEU A 183 -3.98 -7.55 12.80
N ILE A 184 -4.91 -6.80 13.39
CA ILE A 184 -5.27 -6.92 14.81
C ILE A 184 -5.89 -8.29 15.10
N GLN A 185 -6.78 -8.77 14.24
CA GLN A 185 -7.34 -10.11 14.35
C GLN A 185 -6.22 -11.17 14.39
N LYS A 186 -5.29 -11.13 13.44
CA LYS A 186 -4.20 -12.11 13.38
C LYS A 186 -3.25 -11.98 14.55
N ALA A 187 -2.92 -10.76 14.98
CA ALA A 187 -2.06 -10.53 16.15
C ALA A 187 -2.63 -11.14 17.43
N LEU A 188 -3.95 -11.08 17.61
CA LEU A 188 -4.64 -11.73 18.72
C LEU A 188 -4.60 -13.25 18.60
N GLU A 189 -4.93 -13.81 17.42
CA GLU A 189 -4.93 -15.26 17.17
C GLU A 189 -3.57 -15.92 17.48
N ILE A 190 -2.46 -15.24 17.14
CA ILE A 190 -1.11 -15.78 17.35
C ILE A 190 -0.49 -15.38 18.70
N GLY A 191 -1.28 -14.72 19.59
CA GLY A 191 -0.82 -14.29 20.91
C GLY A 191 0.21 -13.16 20.90
N PHE A 192 0.27 -12.37 19.82
CA PHE A 192 1.16 -11.21 19.70
C PHE A 192 0.68 -10.02 20.54
N ILE A 193 -0.62 -9.92 20.74
CA ILE A 193 -1.32 -8.99 21.64
C ILE A 193 -2.33 -9.76 22.48
N SER A 194 -2.75 -9.16 23.60
CA SER A 194 -3.81 -9.67 24.48
C SER A 194 -5.18 -9.06 24.14
N GLN A 195 -6.24 -9.64 24.68
CA GLN A 195 -7.60 -9.11 24.55
C GLN A 195 -7.71 -7.68 25.12
N ASP A 196 -6.98 -7.37 26.19
CA ASP A 196 -6.98 -6.04 26.82
C ASP A 196 -6.35 -4.96 25.92
N ASP A 197 -5.43 -5.34 25.04
CA ASP A 197 -4.75 -4.44 24.12
C ASP A 197 -5.65 -3.96 22.96
N ILE A 198 -6.70 -4.72 22.64
CA ILE A 198 -7.60 -4.44 21.50
C ILE A 198 -8.25 -3.06 21.64
N LYS A 199 -8.70 -2.71 22.85
CA LYS A 199 -9.36 -1.42 23.05
C LYS A 199 -8.44 -0.26 22.70
N VAL A 200 -7.18 -0.30 23.12
CA VAL A 200 -6.19 0.76 22.83
C VAL A 200 -5.98 0.89 21.32
N LEU A 201 -5.86 -0.24 20.61
CA LEU A 201 -5.67 -0.28 19.16
C LEU A 201 -6.91 0.27 18.41
N GLN A 202 -8.11 -0.12 18.81
CA GLN A 202 -9.35 0.36 18.22
C GLN A 202 -9.57 1.87 18.46
N ASP A 203 -9.32 2.34 19.68
CA ASP A 203 -9.46 3.74 20.02
C ASP A 203 -8.43 4.61 19.26
N PHE A 204 -7.21 4.09 19.07
CA PHE A 204 -6.23 4.74 18.22
C PHE A 204 -6.71 4.86 16.76
N LYS A 205 -7.24 3.78 16.16
CA LYS A 205 -7.78 3.84 14.79
C LYS A 205 -8.87 4.92 14.67
N LYS A 206 -9.78 5.00 15.66
CA LYS A 206 -10.83 6.03 15.69
C LYS A 206 -10.26 7.45 15.79
N SER A 207 -9.14 7.64 16.51
CA SER A 207 -8.51 8.95 16.65
C SER A 207 -7.85 9.47 15.38
N LEU A 208 -7.60 8.59 14.41
CA LEU A 208 -7.06 8.92 13.08
C LEU A 208 -8.14 9.22 12.02
N SER A 209 -9.43 9.03 12.37
CA SER A 209 -10.57 9.13 11.46
C SER A 209 -11.09 10.55 11.33
#